data_d894b3a12ce34f67d1f9a0e042d6c40e
#
_entry.id   d894b3a12ce34f67d1f9a0e042d6c40e
#
_cell.length_a   1.000
_cell.length_b   1.000
_cell.length_c   1.000
_cell.angle_alpha   90.00
_cell.angle_beta   90.00
_cell.angle_gamma   90.00
#
_symmetry.space_group_name_H-M   'P 1'
#
loop_
_entity.id
_entity.type
_entity.pdbx_description
1 polymer ?
#
loop_
_entity_poly.entity_id
_entity_poly.type
_entity_poly.pdbx_seq_one_letter_code
_entity_poly.pdbx_strand_id
1 'polypeptide(L)'
;MGSLVLAMGVCIWFCFFTFSFISVNSQSGGTVGGTVFVDGKRGIGITDSDFICATLDWWPPDKCDYGTCSWDHASLLNLDLNNNIFLNAVKAFSPLKIRLGGTLQDKVIYETQDHSPPCIPFSTNASELFGFTKGCLPLSRWDELNAFFNKSRARVIFGLNALNGRSIQADGSAAGTWDYTNAKSFIRYTVEKGYTIHGWELGNELSGSGVGVRVAANQYASDTIFLQNIVHNIYKGTEPKPLIIAPGGFFDATWFKEFMNETTNSLDVISHHIYNLGPGVDEHLVKKILDPDYLDGEADTFSRLQRTLKNSPNSPIAWVGEAGGAYNSGRNLVTNAFVFSFWYLDQLGMASAFDTKTYCRQSLIGGNYGLLNTTTFVPNPDYYSALLWHRLMGRKALLTSFSGTKKIRSYAHCAKHSQGITLLMINLDNSTTVETKLAFNRTRTLRHKHKSHSHKTKPIQLLQGKKKSRMTREEYHLTAKDGNLHSQVMLLNGNVLTVNSSGHIPPLEPQYVNSSEPITVAPFSILFAHFPNVVLHACR
;
A
#
# COMPACT_ATOMS: atom_id res chain seq x y z
N MET A 1 -79.20 -45.49 27.55
CA MET A 1 -79.12 -46.52 26.52
C MET A 1 -79.28 -45.82 25.16
N GLY A 2 -78.21 -45.64 24.44
CA GLY A 2 -78.24 -44.95 23.14
C GLY A 2 -76.84 -44.72 22.70
N SER A 3 -76.35 -45.57 21.87
CA SER A 3 -75.05 -45.50 21.25
C SER A 3 -74.93 -44.35 20.27
N LEU A 4 -73.98 -43.47 20.44
CA LEU A 4 -73.62 -42.45 19.46
C LEU A 4 -72.48 -42.94 18.60
N VAL A 5 -72.67 -43.10 17.34
CA VAL A 5 -71.64 -43.40 16.33
C VAL A 5 -71.03 -42.10 15.90
N LEU A 6 -69.72 -41.95 16.11
CA LEU A 6 -68.93 -40.82 15.67
C LEU A 6 -68.34 -41.12 14.28
N ALA A 7 -68.79 -40.40 13.28
CA ALA A 7 -68.21 -40.46 11.95
C ALA A 7 -66.96 -39.50 11.87
N MET A 8 -65.75 -40.04 11.66
CA MET A 8 -64.54 -39.26 11.35
C MET A 8 -64.52 -38.88 9.87
N GLY A 9 -64.73 -37.60 9.59
CA GLY A 9 -64.48 -37.04 8.29
C GLY A 9 -63.01 -36.67 8.12
N VAL A 10 -62.35 -37.31 7.20
CA VAL A 10 -60.95 -36.97 6.79
C VAL A 10 -61.01 -35.83 5.77
N CYS A 11 -60.66 -34.61 6.19
CA CYS A 11 -60.40 -33.50 5.27
C CYS A 11 -58.99 -33.59 4.73
N ILE A 12 -58.86 -33.99 3.47
CA ILE A 12 -57.57 -33.92 2.73
C ILE A 12 -57.39 -32.48 2.21
N TRP A 13 -56.46 -31.76 2.84
CA TRP A 13 -56.03 -30.46 2.34
C TRP A 13 -54.94 -30.67 1.27
N PHE A 14 -55.28 -30.37 0.01
CA PHE A 14 -54.31 -30.22 -1.08
C PHE A 14 -53.67 -28.85 -0.96
N CYS A 15 -52.42 -28.79 -0.42
CA CYS A 15 -51.57 -27.62 -0.55
C CYS A 15 -51.03 -27.53 -1.98
N PHE A 16 -51.58 -26.66 -2.79
CA PHE A 16 -50.93 -26.23 -4.03
C PHE A 16 -49.76 -25.35 -3.69
N PHE A 17 -48.53 -25.89 -3.74
CA PHE A 17 -47.30 -25.10 -3.79
C PHE A 17 -47.19 -24.47 -5.18
N THR A 18 -47.58 -23.20 -5.31
CA THR A 18 -47.19 -22.39 -6.46
C THR A 18 -45.71 -22.03 -6.33
N PHE A 19 -44.85 -22.72 -7.08
CA PHE A 19 -43.51 -22.29 -7.30
C PHE A 19 -43.54 -20.99 -8.11
N SER A 20 -43.42 -19.85 -7.43
CA SER A 20 -43.09 -18.59 -8.08
C SER A 20 -41.64 -18.69 -8.52
N PHE A 21 -41.39 -18.95 -9.79
CA PHE A 21 -40.08 -18.74 -10.40
C PHE A 21 -39.83 -17.24 -10.34
N ILE A 22 -38.99 -16.81 -9.38
CA ILE A 22 -38.38 -15.48 -9.43
C ILE A 22 -37.40 -15.57 -10.62
N SER A 23 -37.84 -15.03 -11.76
CA SER A 23 -36.94 -14.71 -12.86
C SER A 23 -35.94 -13.69 -12.33
N VAL A 24 -34.75 -14.13 -11.94
CA VAL A 24 -33.61 -13.25 -11.81
C VAL A 24 -33.35 -12.73 -13.22
N ASN A 25 -33.83 -11.54 -13.53
CA ASN A 25 -33.38 -10.79 -14.69
C ASN A 25 -31.85 -10.58 -14.52
N SER A 26 -31.06 -11.47 -15.07
CA SER A 26 -29.68 -11.16 -15.35
C SER A 26 -29.69 -10.00 -16.34
N GLN A 27 -29.46 -8.78 -15.87
CA GLN A 27 -29.08 -7.70 -16.75
C GLN A 27 -27.89 -8.25 -17.56
N SER A 28 -28.08 -8.42 -18.86
CA SER A 28 -27.01 -8.81 -19.78
C SER A 28 -26.03 -7.64 -19.78
N GLY A 29 -24.99 -7.73 -18.94
CA GLY A 29 -23.91 -6.77 -18.93
C GLY A 29 -23.30 -6.67 -20.32
N GLY A 30 -23.19 -5.47 -20.85
CA GLY A 30 -22.60 -5.23 -22.17
C GLY A 30 -21.12 -5.63 -22.18
N THR A 31 -20.63 -6.14 -23.30
CA THR A 31 -19.19 -6.31 -23.52
C THR A 31 -18.69 -5.12 -24.32
N VAL A 32 -17.64 -4.44 -23.80
CA VAL A 32 -17.00 -3.30 -24.47
C VAL A 32 -15.57 -3.67 -24.85
N GLY A 33 -15.24 -3.40 -26.12
CA GLY A 33 -13.88 -3.60 -26.64
C GLY A 33 -12.95 -2.43 -26.31
N GLY A 34 -11.65 -2.72 -26.15
CA GLY A 34 -10.63 -1.69 -26.00
C GLY A 34 -9.24 -2.17 -26.41
N THR A 35 -8.25 -1.28 -26.31
CA THR A 35 -6.85 -1.61 -26.54
C THR A 35 -5.99 -1.02 -25.43
N VAL A 36 -5.18 -1.84 -24.79
CA VAL A 36 -4.12 -1.40 -23.89
C VAL A 36 -2.88 -1.10 -24.73
N PHE A 37 -2.41 0.13 -24.70
CA PHE A 37 -1.16 0.56 -25.34
C PHE A 37 -0.05 0.61 -24.28
N VAL A 38 1.06 -0.08 -24.55
CA VAL A 38 2.27 -0.04 -23.70
C VAL A 38 3.44 0.49 -24.50
N ASP A 39 4.14 1.51 -23.97
CA ASP A 39 5.38 2.00 -24.59
C ASP A 39 6.54 1.02 -24.26
N GLY A 40 6.97 0.30 -25.28
CA GLY A 40 8.08 -0.65 -25.14
C GLY A 40 9.47 -0.05 -25.28
N LYS A 41 9.61 1.29 -25.41
CA LYS A 41 10.91 1.93 -25.70
C LYS A 41 11.71 2.21 -24.44
N ARG A 42 11.06 2.75 -23.41
CA ARG A 42 11.69 3.18 -22.15
C ARG A 42 10.74 3.08 -20.99
N GLY A 43 11.30 2.88 -19.79
CA GLY A 43 10.56 3.02 -18.54
C GLY A 43 10.25 4.48 -18.22
N ILE A 44 9.19 4.71 -17.46
CA ILE A 44 8.80 6.03 -16.94
C ILE A 44 9.13 6.21 -15.47
N GLY A 45 9.32 5.09 -14.73
CA GLY A 45 9.75 5.08 -13.34
C GLY A 45 10.47 3.78 -13.02
N ILE A 46 11.26 3.79 -11.94
CA ILE A 46 12.00 2.63 -11.43
C ILE A 46 11.76 2.53 -9.92
N THR A 47 10.97 1.57 -9.51
CA THR A 47 10.69 1.30 -8.09
C THR A 47 11.80 0.46 -7.44
N ASP A 48 11.82 0.39 -6.11
CA ASP A 48 12.64 -0.59 -5.39
C ASP A 48 12.18 -2.02 -5.66
N SER A 49 13.05 -3.00 -5.48
CA SER A 49 12.69 -4.42 -5.60
C SER A 49 11.69 -4.86 -4.51
N ASP A 50 11.69 -4.15 -3.40
CA ASP A 50 10.81 -4.26 -2.25
C ASP A 50 9.91 -3.00 -2.12
N PHE A 51 9.30 -2.61 -3.24
CA PHE A 51 8.43 -1.45 -3.37
C PHE A 51 7.27 -1.45 -2.37
N ILE A 52 6.71 -2.62 -2.09
CA ILE A 52 5.65 -2.81 -1.11
C ILE A 52 6.22 -2.64 0.29
N CYS A 53 5.61 -1.74 1.04
CA CYS A 53 5.88 -1.43 2.43
C CYS A 53 4.56 -1.35 3.20
N ALA A 54 4.58 -1.60 4.50
CA ALA A 54 3.44 -1.39 5.38
C ALA A 54 3.88 -0.74 6.69
N THR A 55 2.97 -0.05 7.37
CA THR A 55 3.26 0.62 8.63
C THR A 55 2.85 -0.23 9.83
N LEU A 56 3.53 -0.08 10.95
CA LEU A 56 3.11 -0.49 12.29
C LEU A 56 3.12 0.72 13.21
N ASP A 57 2.04 0.88 13.95
CA ASP A 57 1.74 2.06 14.75
C ASP A 57 1.96 1.85 16.24
N TRP A 58 1.88 2.97 17.00
CA TRP A 58 2.01 3.01 18.45
C TRP A 58 0.67 3.07 19.17
N TRP A 59 -0.46 3.17 18.44
CA TRP A 59 -1.78 3.38 19.01
C TRP A 59 -2.16 2.29 20.03
N PRO A 60 -2.46 2.65 21.30
CA PRO A 60 -2.91 1.68 22.30
C PRO A 60 -4.37 1.25 22.04
N PRO A 61 -4.85 0.19 22.73
CA PRO A 61 -6.20 -0.38 22.54
C PRO A 61 -7.34 0.62 22.75
N ASP A 62 -7.15 1.61 23.61
CA ASP A 62 -8.12 2.66 23.92
C ASP A 62 -8.13 3.83 22.91
N LYS A 63 -7.36 3.73 21.82
CA LYS A 63 -7.49 4.64 20.67
C LYS A 63 -8.78 4.38 19.93
N CYS A 64 -9.72 5.32 20.05
CA CYS A 64 -11.03 5.26 19.40
C CYS A 64 -11.22 6.42 18.43
N ASP A 65 -11.75 6.14 17.24
CA ASP A 65 -12.19 7.12 16.26
C ASP A 65 -13.66 6.87 15.95
N TYR A 66 -14.45 7.94 15.90
CA TYR A 66 -15.87 7.88 15.56
C TYR A 66 -16.67 6.85 16.39
N GLY A 67 -16.31 6.69 17.66
CA GLY A 67 -16.98 5.77 18.59
C GLY A 67 -16.55 4.30 18.46
N THR A 68 -15.54 3.98 17.67
CA THR A 68 -15.00 2.62 17.53
C THR A 68 -13.51 2.57 17.84
N CYS A 69 -13.07 1.55 18.61
CA CYS A 69 -11.68 1.34 19.01
C CYS A 69 -11.10 0.17 18.19
N SER A 70 -10.60 0.46 17.01
CA SER A 70 -10.22 -0.56 16.02
C SER A 70 -8.72 -0.97 16.06
N TRP A 71 -7.97 -0.49 17.05
CA TRP A 71 -6.54 -0.76 17.18
C TRP A 71 -6.23 -1.99 18.05
N ASP A 72 -7.04 -2.29 19.05
CA ASP A 72 -6.91 -3.47 19.92
C ASP A 72 -5.43 -3.75 20.30
N HIS A 73 -4.93 -4.96 20.06
CA HIS A 73 -3.55 -5.37 20.32
C HIS A 73 -2.64 -5.26 19.08
N ALA A 74 -2.79 -4.20 18.27
CA ALA A 74 -1.98 -3.97 17.08
C ALA A 74 -0.83 -2.97 17.27
N SER A 75 -0.65 -2.43 18.48
CA SER A 75 0.44 -1.50 18.78
C SER A 75 1.80 -2.19 18.78
N LEU A 76 2.84 -1.47 18.39
CA LEU A 76 4.23 -1.92 18.56
C LEU A 76 4.54 -2.37 19.99
N LEU A 77 3.84 -1.82 21.00
CA LEU A 77 4.05 -2.15 22.40
C LEU A 77 3.35 -3.45 22.86
N ASN A 78 2.30 -3.90 22.15
CA ASN A 78 1.47 -5.02 22.63
C ASN A 78 1.16 -6.10 21.59
N LEU A 79 1.57 -5.91 20.30
CA LEU A 79 1.31 -6.86 19.22
C LEU A 79 1.92 -8.24 19.53
N ASP A 80 1.13 -9.31 19.32
CA ASP A 80 1.62 -10.69 19.48
C ASP A 80 2.58 -11.08 18.35
N LEU A 81 3.88 -11.01 18.64
CA LEU A 81 4.95 -11.35 17.72
C LEU A 81 5.15 -12.87 17.54
N ASN A 82 4.47 -13.70 18.34
CA ASN A 82 4.52 -15.15 18.25
C ASN A 82 3.40 -15.72 17.36
N ASN A 83 2.50 -14.89 16.87
CA ASN A 83 1.42 -15.33 16.00
C ASN A 83 1.96 -15.85 14.65
N ASN A 84 1.63 -17.10 14.33
CA ASN A 84 2.14 -17.76 13.12
C ASN A 84 1.59 -17.16 11.83
N ILE A 85 0.34 -16.67 11.83
CA ILE A 85 -0.25 -16.01 10.65
C ILE A 85 0.51 -14.71 10.39
N PHE A 86 0.74 -13.91 11.43
CA PHE A 86 1.50 -12.67 11.33
C PHE A 86 2.91 -12.89 10.77
N LEU A 87 3.64 -13.85 11.34
CA LEU A 87 4.98 -14.20 10.86
C LEU A 87 4.97 -14.66 9.39
N ASN A 88 4.04 -15.53 9.01
CA ASN A 88 3.95 -16.06 7.66
C ASN A 88 3.51 -14.99 6.66
N ALA A 89 2.63 -14.08 7.09
CA ALA A 89 2.20 -12.94 6.27
C ALA A 89 3.37 -12.01 5.91
N VAL A 90 4.23 -11.69 6.87
CA VAL A 90 5.44 -10.88 6.60
C VAL A 90 6.44 -11.65 5.73
N LYS A 91 6.70 -12.93 6.05
CA LYS A 91 7.62 -13.79 5.29
C LYS A 91 7.24 -13.98 3.83
N ALA A 92 5.95 -13.94 3.49
CA ALA A 92 5.47 -14.17 2.13
C ALA A 92 6.00 -13.15 1.11
N PHE A 93 6.37 -11.95 1.56
CA PHE A 93 7.01 -10.91 0.75
C PHE A 93 8.53 -11.10 0.61
N SER A 94 9.24 -11.44 1.65
CA SER A 94 10.66 -11.77 1.73
C SER A 94 11.62 -10.96 0.82
N PRO A 95 11.88 -9.69 1.08
CA PRO A 95 11.53 -8.93 2.28
C PRO A 95 10.27 -8.07 2.14
N LEU A 96 9.62 -7.78 3.27
CA LEU A 96 8.68 -6.68 3.41
C LEU A 96 9.40 -5.51 4.10
N LYS A 97 9.29 -4.30 3.56
CA LYS A 97 9.62 -3.09 4.32
C LYS A 97 8.52 -2.83 5.35
N ILE A 98 8.91 -2.50 6.57
CA ILE A 98 7.98 -2.14 7.64
C ILE A 98 8.42 -0.82 8.24
N ARG A 99 7.56 0.20 8.15
CA ARG A 99 7.75 1.50 8.79
C ARG A 99 7.12 1.46 10.18
N LEU A 100 7.93 1.61 11.21
CA LEU A 100 7.51 1.75 12.59
C LEU A 100 7.32 3.23 12.88
N GLY A 101 6.08 3.69 13.00
CA GLY A 101 5.84 5.12 13.09
C GLY A 101 4.39 5.48 13.40
N GLY A 102 3.95 6.62 12.85
CA GLY A 102 2.61 7.17 13.06
C GLY A 102 2.58 8.29 14.12
N THR A 103 1.39 8.83 14.38
CA THR A 103 1.21 10.06 15.16
C THR A 103 1.86 10.03 16.54
N LEU A 104 1.78 8.90 17.27
CA LEU A 104 2.37 8.79 18.60
C LEU A 104 3.89 8.59 18.60
N GLN A 105 4.53 8.40 17.45
CA GLN A 105 6.00 8.35 17.33
C GLN A 105 6.66 9.58 17.98
N ASP A 106 6.04 10.76 17.84
CA ASP A 106 6.55 12.02 18.40
C ASP A 106 6.24 12.21 19.90
N LYS A 107 5.72 11.16 20.54
CA LYS A 107 5.54 11.09 22.01
C LYS A 107 6.25 9.87 22.63
N VAL A 108 6.98 9.07 21.82
CA VAL A 108 7.75 7.91 22.32
C VAL A 108 9.03 8.36 23.00
N ILE A 109 9.30 7.79 24.17
CA ILE A 109 10.57 7.86 24.88
C ILE A 109 11.18 6.46 24.88
N TYR A 110 12.47 6.35 24.64
CA TYR A 110 13.19 5.07 24.65
C TYR A 110 13.81 4.83 26.00
N GLU A 111 13.68 3.60 26.57
CA GLU A 111 14.22 3.20 27.87
C GLU A 111 15.75 3.04 27.79
N THR A 112 16.46 4.16 27.58
CA THR A 112 17.92 4.18 27.57
C THR A 112 18.48 4.66 28.91
N GLN A 113 19.78 4.49 29.15
CA GLN A 113 20.42 4.89 30.40
C GLN A 113 20.30 6.39 30.72
N ASP A 114 20.07 7.20 29.68
CA ASP A 114 19.87 8.66 29.82
C ASP A 114 18.43 9.02 30.26
N HIS A 115 17.56 8.03 30.43
CA HIS A 115 16.16 8.22 30.81
C HIS A 115 15.91 7.74 32.25
N SER A 116 15.71 8.65 33.18
CA SER A 116 15.55 8.37 34.62
C SER A 116 14.15 8.00 35.12
N PRO A 117 13.02 8.41 34.47
CA PRO A 117 11.68 8.00 34.93
C PRO A 117 11.37 6.55 34.60
N PRO A 118 10.43 5.90 35.33
CA PRO A 118 9.99 4.57 34.99
C PRO A 118 9.40 4.51 33.56
N CYS A 119 9.66 3.41 32.83
CA CYS A 119 9.12 3.18 31.49
C CYS A 119 7.64 2.82 31.59
N ILE A 120 6.76 3.76 31.26
CA ILE A 120 5.31 3.62 31.32
C ILE A 120 4.70 3.64 29.92
N PRO A 121 3.61 2.91 29.65
CA PRO A 121 2.92 2.92 28.35
C PRO A 121 2.17 4.25 28.15
N PHE A 122 1.70 4.48 26.93
CA PHE A 122 0.76 5.57 26.62
C PHE A 122 -0.52 5.39 27.42
N SER A 123 -1.07 6.53 27.90
CA SER A 123 -2.39 6.58 28.56
C SER A 123 -3.21 7.71 27.95
N THR A 124 -4.51 7.49 27.78
CA THR A 124 -5.44 8.51 27.27
C THR A 124 -5.44 9.75 28.15
N ASN A 125 -5.25 10.92 27.57
CA ASN A 125 -5.36 12.20 28.22
C ASN A 125 -5.75 13.28 27.20
N ALA A 126 -7.01 13.70 27.24
CA ALA A 126 -7.57 14.67 26.28
C ALA A 126 -6.91 16.06 26.31
N SER A 127 -6.20 16.41 27.38
CA SER A 127 -5.46 17.68 27.48
C SER A 127 -4.07 17.65 26.86
N GLU A 128 -3.58 16.44 26.53
CA GLU A 128 -2.29 16.23 25.92
C GLU A 128 -2.37 16.23 24.39
N LEU A 129 -1.27 16.60 23.75
CA LEU A 129 -1.13 16.52 22.30
C LEU A 129 -1.46 15.09 21.84
N PHE A 130 -2.26 14.98 20.78
CA PHE A 130 -2.79 13.73 20.21
C PHE A 130 -3.69 12.91 21.14
N GLY A 131 -4.11 13.48 22.28
CA GLY A 131 -5.00 12.83 23.24
C GLY A 131 -4.35 11.76 24.13
N PHE A 132 -3.01 11.68 24.17
CA PHE A 132 -2.27 10.68 24.94
C PHE A 132 -1.06 11.28 25.67
N THR A 133 -0.68 10.68 26.80
CA THR A 133 0.58 10.98 27.49
C THR A 133 1.78 10.55 26.64
N LYS A 134 3.00 10.90 27.06
CA LYS A 134 4.21 10.25 26.53
C LYS A 134 4.18 8.75 26.88
N GLY A 135 4.62 7.90 25.93
CA GLY A 135 4.75 6.48 26.13
C GLY A 135 6.21 6.04 26.00
N CYS A 136 6.58 4.98 26.70
CA CYS A 136 7.94 4.47 26.70
C CYS A 136 8.03 3.17 25.87
N LEU A 137 9.08 3.06 25.06
CA LEU A 137 9.50 1.78 24.45
C LEU A 137 10.52 1.11 25.35
N PRO A 138 10.17 -0.01 26.04
CA PRO A 138 11.13 -0.82 26.78
C PRO A 138 12.19 -1.39 25.82
N LEU A 139 13.45 -1.41 26.25
CA LEU A 139 14.52 -2.03 25.43
C LEU A 139 14.29 -3.54 25.24
N SER A 140 13.71 -4.21 26.24
CA SER A 140 13.28 -5.62 26.10
C SER A 140 12.27 -5.82 24.98
N ARG A 141 11.30 -4.90 24.84
CA ARG A 141 10.33 -4.94 23.73
C ARG A 141 10.99 -4.67 22.38
N TRP A 142 11.96 -3.76 22.34
CA TRP A 142 12.76 -3.53 21.13
C TRP A 142 13.55 -4.78 20.71
N ASP A 143 14.10 -5.52 21.66
CA ASP A 143 14.81 -6.79 21.41
C ASP A 143 13.84 -7.86 20.85
N GLU A 144 12.62 -7.97 21.38
CA GLU A 144 11.58 -8.86 20.85
C GLU A 144 11.18 -8.51 19.41
N LEU A 145 10.96 -7.21 19.13
CA LEU A 145 10.64 -6.73 17.79
C LEU A 145 11.77 -7.08 16.80
N ASN A 146 13.04 -6.86 17.18
CA ASN A 146 14.17 -7.19 16.30
C ASN A 146 14.32 -8.71 16.09
N ALA A 147 14.04 -9.53 17.10
CA ALA A 147 13.99 -10.98 16.94
C ALA A 147 12.92 -11.40 15.90
N PHE A 148 11.74 -10.77 15.95
CA PHE A 148 10.68 -10.99 14.95
C PHE A 148 11.10 -10.51 13.56
N PHE A 149 11.67 -9.30 13.42
CA PHE A 149 12.11 -8.77 12.12
C PHE A 149 13.19 -9.64 11.48
N ASN A 150 14.14 -10.12 12.26
CA ASN A 150 15.15 -11.06 11.79
C ASN A 150 14.51 -12.38 11.33
N LYS A 151 13.63 -12.98 12.14
CA LYS A 151 12.92 -14.21 11.82
C LYS A 151 12.03 -14.08 10.58
N SER A 152 11.40 -12.92 10.37
CA SER A 152 10.52 -12.63 9.24
C SER A 152 11.26 -12.10 8.01
N ARG A 153 12.55 -11.74 8.14
CA ARG A 153 13.36 -11.06 7.11
C ARG A 153 12.79 -9.70 6.68
N ALA A 154 12.13 -9.02 7.61
CA ALA A 154 11.61 -7.68 7.36
C ALA A 154 12.75 -6.65 7.24
N ARG A 155 12.53 -5.57 6.47
CA ARG A 155 13.40 -4.40 6.43
C ARG A 155 12.75 -3.27 7.23
N VAL A 156 13.41 -2.84 8.28
CA VAL A 156 12.85 -1.91 9.25
C VAL A 156 13.20 -0.47 8.92
N ILE A 157 12.19 0.39 8.88
CA ILE A 157 12.30 1.85 8.92
C ILE A 157 11.76 2.27 10.28
N PHE A 158 12.54 3.02 11.06
CA PHE A 158 12.13 3.43 12.40
C PHE A 158 11.95 4.95 12.46
N GLY A 159 10.76 5.37 12.86
CA GLY A 159 10.41 6.77 13.08
C GLY A 159 10.82 7.25 14.48
N LEU A 160 11.68 8.28 14.50
CA LEU A 160 12.20 8.90 15.72
C LEU A 160 11.32 10.08 16.15
N ASN A 161 11.17 10.27 17.46
CA ASN A 161 10.49 11.41 18.05
C ASN A 161 11.25 12.72 17.76
N ALA A 162 10.67 13.56 16.91
CA ALA A 162 11.22 14.88 16.57
C ALA A 162 10.71 16.01 17.45
N LEU A 163 9.76 15.77 18.34
CA LEU A 163 9.21 16.80 19.25
C LEU A 163 9.91 16.86 20.61
N ASN A 164 10.82 15.93 20.90
CA ASN A 164 11.55 15.96 22.17
C ASN A 164 12.36 17.27 22.34
N GLY A 165 12.25 17.92 23.51
CA GLY A 165 12.92 19.20 23.81
C GLY A 165 12.22 20.44 23.27
N ARG A 166 11.13 20.32 22.49
CA ARG A 166 10.41 21.47 21.92
C ARG A 166 9.28 21.96 22.79
N SER A 167 8.98 23.25 22.63
CA SER A 167 7.80 23.90 23.23
C SER A 167 6.73 24.14 22.17
N ILE A 168 5.53 23.59 22.38
CA ILE A 168 4.39 23.78 21.47
C ILE A 168 3.71 25.08 21.82
N GLN A 169 3.61 25.98 20.85
CA GLN A 169 3.00 27.30 20.97
C GLN A 169 1.48 27.20 20.76
N ALA A 170 0.75 28.25 21.20
CA ALA A 170 -0.70 28.31 21.05
C ALA A 170 -1.21 28.25 19.60
N ASP A 171 -0.38 28.61 18.62
CA ASP A 171 -0.67 28.51 17.19
C ASP A 171 -0.35 27.13 16.58
N GLY A 172 0.07 26.15 17.38
CA GLY A 172 0.47 24.81 16.97
C GLY A 172 1.90 24.71 16.43
N SER A 173 2.69 25.80 16.42
CA SER A 173 4.11 25.70 16.06
C SER A 173 4.94 25.10 17.19
N ALA A 174 5.88 24.21 16.86
CA ALA A 174 6.84 23.65 17.81
C ALA A 174 8.15 24.44 17.72
N ALA A 175 8.42 25.23 18.75
CA ALA A 175 9.61 26.07 18.85
C ALA A 175 10.77 25.35 19.58
N GLY A 176 12.00 25.70 19.23
CA GLY A 176 13.23 25.15 19.81
C GLY A 176 13.86 24.07 18.93
N THR A 177 15.08 23.69 19.30
CA THR A 177 15.84 22.64 18.62
C THR A 177 15.40 21.25 19.09
N TRP A 178 15.60 20.26 18.26
CA TRP A 178 15.39 18.87 18.64
C TRP A 178 16.38 18.42 19.70
N ASP A 179 15.89 17.92 20.83
CA ASP A 179 16.73 17.21 21.80
C ASP A 179 16.90 15.75 21.34
N TYR A 180 18.01 15.47 20.71
CA TYR A 180 18.35 14.16 20.16
C TYR A 180 18.99 13.18 21.15
N THR A 181 19.18 13.56 22.42
CA THR A 181 19.94 12.76 23.41
C THR A 181 19.40 11.35 23.54
N ASN A 182 18.09 11.20 23.78
CA ASN A 182 17.44 9.90 23.93
C ASN A 182 17.43 9.10 22.61
N ALA A 183 17.17 9.74 21.47
CA ALA A 183 17.23 9.10 20.15
C ALA A 183 18.66 8.60 19.82
N LYS A 184 19.69 9.39 20.09
CA LYS A 184 21.10 9.02 19.90
C LYS A 184 21.49 7.79 20.73
N SER A 185 21.06 7.73 21.99
CA SER A 185 21.31 6.59 22.88
C SER A 185 20.59 5.33 22.41
N PHE A 186 19.36 5.47 21.89
CA PHE A 186 18.60 4.37 21.29
C PHE A 186 19.25 3.83 20.01
N ILE A 187 19.69 4.72 19.11
CA ILE A 187 20.45 4.34 17.89
C ILE A 187 21.73 3.58 18.27
N ARG A 188 22.45 4.05 19.29
CA ARG A 188 23.68 3.39 19.78
C ARG A 188 23.38 1.98 20.31
N TYR A 189 22.37 1.84 21.18
CA TYR A 189 21.92 0.53 21.68
C TYR A 189 21.58 -0.44 20.54
N THR A 190 20.85 0.04 19.51
CA THR A 190 20.47 -0.74 18.34
C THR A 190 21.69 -1.29 17.60
N VAL A 191 22.72 -0.48 17.42
CA VAL A 191 23.98 -0.90 16.78
C VAL A 191 24.78 -1.86 17.65
N GLU A 192 24.91 -1.57 18.95
CA GLU A 192 25.61 -2.42 19.92
C GLU A 192 25.01 -3.83 20.01
N LYS A 193 23.69 -3.94 19.84
CA LYS A 193 22.97 -5.23 19.75
C LYS A 193 23.11 -5.92 18.39
N GLY A 194 23.71 -5.28 17.39
CA GLY A 194 23.82 -5.80 16.03
C GLY A 194 22.52 -5.83 15.24
N TYR A 195 21.54 -5.03 15.61
CA TYR A 195 20.26 -4.96 14.90
C TYR A 195 20.37 -4.15 13.61
N THR A 196 19.75 -4.64 12.54
CA THR A 196 19.81 -4.02 11.22
C THR A 196 18.61 -3.12 10.99
N ILE A 197 18.85 -1.83 10.79
CA ILE A 197 17.84 -0.83 10.44
C ILE A 197 18.09 -0.38 8.99
N HIS A 198 17.04 -0.37 8.18
CA HIS A 198 17.08 0.08 6.79
C HIS A 198 17.11 1.60 6.66
N GLY A 199 16.40 2.30 7.54
CA GLY A 199 16.37 3.75 7.57
C GLY A 199 15.85 4.30 8.90
N TRP A 200 16.37 5.48 9.28
CA TRP A 200 15.89 6.28 10.39
C TRP A 200 15.06 7.43 9.83
N GLU A 201 13.79 7.52 10.20
CA GLU A 201 12.90 8.61 9.82
C GLU A 201 12.77 9.61 10.97
N LEU A 202 12.79 10.91 10.69
CA LEU A 202 12.65 11.95 11.71
C LEU A 202 11.23 12.50 11.68
N GLY A 203 10.50 12.36 12.79
CA GLY A 203 9.16 12.93 13.01
C GLY A 203 8.04 12.32 12.16
N ASN A 204 6.81 12.68 12.48
CA ASN A 204 5.60 12.25 11.78
C ASN A 204 4.61 13.42 11.63
N GLU A 205 4.27 13.75 10.37
CA GLU A 205 3.25 14.75 10.01
C GLU A 205 3.46 16.14 10.61
N LEU A 206 4.72 16.57 10.76
CA LEU A 206 5.11 17.88 11.32
C LEU A 206 5.39 18.92 10.22
N SER A 207 5.29 18.55 8.93
CA SER A 207 5.57 19.43 7.79
C SER A 207 4.36 20.27 7.40
N GLY A 208 4.58 21.40 6.75
CA GLY A 208 3.51 22.30 6.29
C GLY A 208 2.65 22.81 7.44
N SER A 209 1.35 22.52 7.37
CA SER A 209 0.39 22.84 8.44
C SER A 209 0.49 21.90 9.63
N GLY A 210 1.13 20.74 9.47
CA GLY A 210 1.19 19.68 10.46
C GLY A 210 -0.17 19.01 10.73
N VAL A 211 -0.15 17.99 11.59
CA VAL A 211 -1.35 17.39 12.20
C VAL A 211 -1.31 17.67 13.70
N GLY A 212 -2.04 18.69 14.15
CA GLY A 212 -2.03 19.16 15.53
C GLY A 212 -0.79 19.97 15.95
N VAL A 213 0.35 19.77 15.30
CA VAL A 213 1.61 20.48 15.56
C VAL A 213 2.44 20.53 14.27
N ARG A 214 3.25 21.61 14.12
CA ARG A 214 4.13 21.80 12.95
C ARG A 214 5.51 22.30 13.36
N VAL A 215 6.50 21.98 12.54
CA VAL A 215 7.88 22.48 12.64
C VAL A 215 8.24 23.23 11.37
N ALA A 216 8.90 24.38 11.50
CA ALA A 216 9.36 25.18 10.35
C ALA A 216 10.38 24.40 9.50
N ALA A 217 10.36 24.59 8.18
CA ALA A 217 11.18 23.82 7.24
C ALA A 217 12.69 23.94 7.51
N ASN A 218 13.17 25.15 7.77
CA ASN A 218 14.58 25.41 8.09
C ASN A 218 15.03 24.74 9.39
N GLN A 219 14.19 24.75 10.43
CA GLN A 219 14.50 24.06 11.69
C GLN A 219 14.50 22.54 11.49
N TYR A 220 13.52 22.02 10.74
CA TYR A 220 13.45 20.60 10.44
C TYR A 220 14.65 20.10 9.60
N ALA A 221 15.12 20.95 8.68
CA ALA A 221 16.33 20.67 7.91
C ALA A 221 17.58 20.59 8.79
N SER A 222 17.73 21.55 9.71
CA SER A 222 18.81 21.54 10.70
C SER A 222 18.81 20.25 11.53
N ASP A 223 17.63 19.83 12.04
CA ASP A 223 17.50 18.60 12.83
C ASP A 223 17.79 17.34 12.01
N THR A 224 17.40 17.33 10.73
CA THR A 224 17.73 16.22 9.79
C THR A 224 19.23 16.10 9.56
N ILE A 225 19.95 17.23 9.46
CA ILE A 225 21.41 17.25 9.38
C ILE A 225 22.03 16.70 10.67
N PHE A 226 21.50 17.04 11.84
CA PHE A 226 21.95 16.46 13.11
C PHE A 226 21.73 14.95 13.15
N LEU A 227 20.56 14.46 12.70
CA LEU A 227 20.31 13.01 12.61
C LEU A 227 21.31 12.31 11.70
N GLN A 228 21.59 12.86 10.51
CA GLN A 228 22.61 12.30 9.61
C GLN A 228 23.98 12.19 10.31
N ASN A 229 24.42 13.25 10.98
CA ASN A 229 25.69 13.26 11.70
C ASN A 229 25.74 12.19 12.81
N ILE A 230 24.66 12.03 13.57
CA ILE A 230 24.53 10.99 14.59
C ILE A 230 24.67 9.60 13.97
N VAL A 231 23.90 9.33 12.91
CA VAL A 231 23.90 8.03 12.21
C VAL A 231 25.29 7.76 11.61
N HIS A 232 25.87 8.71 10.89
CA HIS A 232 27.21 8.54 10.29
C HIS A 232 28.29 8.25 11.33
N ASN A 233 28.22 8.88 12.50
CA ASN A 233 29.20 8.67 13.57
C ASN A 233 29.03 7.31 14.26
N ILE A 234 27.77 6.90 14.55
CA ILE A 234 27.49 5.64 15.25
C ILE A 234 27.72 4.44 14.32
N TYR A 235 27.33 4.55 13.03
CA TYR A 235 27.54 3.49 12.02
C TYR A 235 28.91 3.58 11.31
N LYS A 236 29.91 4.25 11.92
CA LYS A 236 31.25 4.31 11.33
C LYS A 236 31.82 2.90 11.18
N GLY A 237 32.20 2.53 9.95
CA GLY A 237 32.72 1.20 9.63
C GLY A 237 31.66 0.13 9.33
N THR A 238 30.38 0.48 9.39
CA THR A 238 29.26 -0.41 8.99
C THR A 238 28.75 -0.01 7.60
N GLU A 239 28.57 -0.99 6.72
CA GLU A 239 27.98 -0.79 5.38
C GLU A 239 26.96 -1.89 5.07
N PRO A 240 25.82 -1.56 4.41
CA PRO A 240 25.39 -0.21 4.08
C PRO A 240 24.91 0.54 5.33
N LYS A 241 25.05 1.87 5.34
CA LYS A 241 24.49 2.72 6.38
C LYS A 241 22.98 2.82 6.22
N PRO A 242 22.21 2.99 7.32
CA PRO A 242 20.79 3.30 7.26
C PRO A 242 20.51 4.60 6.49
N LEU A 243 19.41 4.61 5.74
CA LEU A 243 18.94 5.81 5.06
C LEU A 243 18.46 6.87 6.06
N ILE A 244 18.64 8.14 5.72
CA ILE A 244 18.05 9.28 6.42
C ILE A 244 16.77 9.67 5.69
N ILE A 245 15.64 9.60 6.40
CA ILE A 245 14.29 9.76 5.86
C ILE A 245 13.61 10.92 6.57
N ALA A 246 13.00 11.84 5.84
CA ALA A 246 12.19 12.95 6.35
C ALA A 246 11.33 13.54 5.21
N PRO A 247 10.28 14.34 5.48
CA PRO A 247 9.75 14.67 6.81
C PRO A 247 8.65 13.70 7.29
N GLY A 248 8.22 12.70 6.49
CA GLY A 248 7.13 11.80 6.88
C GLY A 248 5.81 12.54 7.13
N GLY A 249 5.34 13.32 6.15
CA GLY A 249 4.12 14.11 6.31
C GLY A 249 3.45 14.51 5.01
N PHE A 250 2.34 15.24 5.08
CA PHE A 250 1.61 15.68 3.89
C PHE A 250 2.44 16.61 3.01
N PHE A 251 2.35 16.41 1.69
CA PHE A 251 3.11 17.20 0.74
C PHE A 251 2.60 18.66 0.68
N ASP A 252 3.43 19.58 1.13
CA ASP A 252 3.32 21.02 0.92
C ASP A 252 4.48 21.49 0.05
N ALA A 253 4.19 22.02 -1.14
CA ALA A 253 5.21 22.33 -2.13
C ALA A 253 6.19 23.42 -1.68
N THR A 254 5.72 24.40 -0.91
CA THR A 254 6.56 25.51 -0.41
C THR A 254 7.47 25.02 0.69
N TRP A 255 6.90 24.34 1.67
CA TRP A 255 7.64 23.78 2.80
C TRP A 255 8.66 22.72 2.35
N PHE A 256 8.25 21.78 1.46
CA PHE A 256 9.16 20.75 0.94
C PHE A 256 10.31 21.33 0.11
N LYS A 257 10.05 22.39 -0.69
CA LYS A 257 11.11 23.08 -1.44
C LYS A 257 12.12 23.74 -0.51
N GLU A 258 11.67 24.47 0.51
CA GLU A 258 12.54 25.09 1.54
C GLU A 258 13.35 24.02 2.26
N PHE A 259 12.69 23.00 2.81
CA PHE A 259 13.32 21.89 3.51
C PHE A 259 14.43 21.21 2.70
N MET A 260 14.17 20.87 1.42
CA MET A 260 15.16 20.23 0.57
C MET A 260 16.34 21.15 0.20
N ASN A 261 16.11 22.44 0.08
CA ASN A 261 17.20 23.40 -0.18
C ASN A 261 18.15 23.53 1.02
N GLU A 262 17.62 23.43 2.23
CA GLU A 262 18.38 23.57 3.48
C GLU A 262 19.08 22.25 3.89
N THR A 263 18.60 21.08 3.49
CA THR A 263 19.15 19.78 3.93
C THR A 263 20.50 19.39 3.28
N THR A 264 20.93 20.04 2.23
CA THR A 264 22.25 19.94 1.57
C THR A 264 22.96 18.56 1.67
N ASN A 265 22.51 17.55 0.91
CA ASN A 265 23.06 16.17 0.89
C ASN A 265 22.93 15.38 2.21
N SER A 266 22.06 15.82 3.13
CA SER A 266 21.82 15.12 4.39
C SER A 266 20.55 14.28 4.40
N LEU A 267 19.86 14.20 3.27
CA LEU A 267 18.60 13.50 3.10
C LEU A 267 18.72 12.48 1.97
N ASP A 268 18.47 11.20 2.26
CA ASP A 268 18.44 10.13 1.25
C ASP A 268 17.05 9.97 0.67
N VAL A 269 16.01 10.09 1.50
CA VAL A 269 14.62 9.87 1.13
C VAL A 269 13.75 11.01 1.58
N ILE A 270 12.98 11.56 0.63
CA ILE A 270 11.86 12.43 0.95
C ILE A 270 10.59 11.60 1.04
N SER A 271 9.94 11.63 2.20
CA SER A 271 8.77 10.82 2.53
C SER A 271 7.53 11.69 2.62
N HIS A 272 6.42 11.27 1.97
CA HIS A 272 5.15 11.96 2.08
C HIS A 272 3.99 11.00 2.36
N HIS A 273 2.85 11.55 2.85
CA HIS A 273 1.67 10.78 3.25
C HIS A 273 0.47 11.05 2.36
N ILE A 274 -0.42 10.06 2.19
CA ILE A 274 -1.61 10.14 1.32
C ILE A 274 -2.86 9.63 2.04
N TYR A 275 -3.86 10.54 2.18
CA TYR A 275 -5.20 10.26 2.71
C TYR A 275 -6.28 10.97 1.86
N ASN A 276 -6.23 10.75 0.54
CA ASN A 276 -7.00 11.49 -0.45
C ASN A 276 -8.50 11.18 -0.48
N LEU A 277 -8.97 10.13 0.22
CA LEU A 277 -10.40 9.81 0.28
C LEU A 277 -11.16 10.60 1.36
N GLY A 278 -10.44 11.24 2.31
CA GLY A 278 -11.03 11.99 3.42
C GLY A 278 -11.25 11.16 4.68
N PRO A 279 -12.19 11.56 5.57
CA PRO A 279 -12.41 10.90 6.86
C PRO A 279 -13.06 9.52 6.71
N GLY A 280 -12.73 8.58 7.61
CA GLY A 280 -13.31 7.23 7.62
C GLY A 280 -14.84 7.19 7.80
N VAL A 281 -15.44 8.25 8.33
CA VAL A 281 -16.92 8.38 8.46
C VAL A 281 -17.62 8.83 7.16
N ASP A 282 -16.89 9.22 6.13
CA ASP A 282 -17.50 9.68 4.87
C ASP A 282 -18.29 8.54 4.19
N GLU A 283 -19.61 8.73 4.06
CA GLU A 283 -20.50 7.74 3.44
C GLU A 283 -20.24 7.53 1.94
N HIS A 284 -19.51 8.44 1.32
CA HIS A 284 -19.22 8.42 -0.12
C HIS A 284 -17.87 7.75 -0.47
N LEU A 285 -17.18 7.12 0.48
CA LEU A 285 -15.87 6.49 0.24
C LEU A 285 -15.92 5.50 -0.94
N VAL A 286 -16.92 4.60 -0.99
CA VAL A 286 -17.05 3.64 -2.09
C VAL A 286 -17.29 4.35 -3.42
N LYS A 287 -18.11 5.41 -3.45
CA LYS A 287 -18.32 6.20 -4.67
C LYS A 287 -17.02 6.86 -5.15
N LYS A 288 -16.24 7.42 -4.24
CA LYS A 288 -14.92 8.01 -4.56
C LYS A 288 -13.95 6.98 -5.12
N ILE A 289 -13.89 5.77 -4.52
CA ILE A 289 -13.03 4.67 -4.98
C ILE A 289 -13.43 4.20 -6.40
N LEU A 290 -14.71 4.21 -6.73
CA LEU A 290 -15.24 3.78 -8.03
C LEU A 290 -15.31 4.90 -9.06
N ASP A 291 -14.84 6.11 -8.73
CA ASP A 291 -14.80 7.27 -9.61
C ASP A 291 -13.38 7.50 -10.15
N PRO A 292 -13.13 7.23 -11.44
CA PRO A 292 -11.81 7.41 -12.04
C PRO A 292 -11.33 8.86 -12.01
N ASP A 293 -12.21 9.84 -12.16
CA ASP A 293 -11.83 11.26 -12.14
C ASP A 293 -11.43 11.69 -10.71
N TYR A 294 -12.04 11.10 -9.68
CA TYR A 294 -11.62 11.30 -8.29
C TYR A 294 -10.25 10.67 -8.02
N LEU A 295 -10.01 9.45 -8.47
CA LEU A 295 -8.71 8.77 -8.32
C LEU A 295 -7.59 9.52 -9.04
N ASP A 296 -7.85 10.07 -10.22
CA ASP A 296 -6.88 10.84 -11.01
C ASP A 296 -6.39 12.11 -10.28
N GLY A 297 -7.17 12.64 -9.34
CA GLY A 297 -6.83 13.84 -8.57
C GLY A 297 -5.50 13.71 -7.81
N GLU A 298 -5.12 12.51 -7.35
CA GLU A 298 -3.86 12.29 -6.63
C GLU A 298 -2.61 12.42 -7.52
N ALA A 299 -2.76 12.31 -8.84
CA ALA A 299 -1.66 12.49 -9.78
C ALA A 299 -1.03 13.88 -9.69
N ASP A 300 -1.77 14.92 -9.24
CA ASP A 300 -1.22 16.26 -9.02
C ASP A 300 -0.17 16.27 -7.91
N THR A 301 -0.45 15.61 -6.78
CA THR A 301 0.52 15.47 -5.67
C THR A 301 1.82 14.82 -6.15
N PHE A 302 1.75 13.68 -6.82
CA PHE A 302 2.93 12.99 -7.36
C PHE A 302 3.68 13.83 -8.39
N SER A 303 2.97 14.48 -9.32
CA SER A 303 3.55 15.33 -10.36
C SER A 303 4.25 16.55 -9.78
N ARG A 304 3.65 17.20 -8.78
CA ARG A 304 4.24 18.36 -8.10
C ARG A 304 5.47 17.98 -7.31
N LEU A 305 5.42 16.89 -6.54
CA LEU A 305 6.59 16.36 -5.82
C LEU A 305 7.73 16.01 -6.80
N GLN A 306 7.43 15.29 -7.88
CA GLN A 306 8.45 14.93 -8.89
C GLN A 306 9.11 16.18 -9.51
N ARG A 307 8.33 17.24 -9.78
CA ARG A 307 8.87 18.53 -10.29
C ARG A 307 9.75 19.22 -9.24
N THR A 308 9.32 19.20 -7.97
CA THR A 308 10.09 19.80 -6.87
C THR A 308 11.43 19.06 -6.71
N LEU A 309 11.43 17.73 -6.76
CA LEU A 309 12.67 16.92 -6.71
C LEU A 309 13.62 17.20 -7.88
N LYS A 310 13.12 17.29 -9.11
CA LYS A 310 13.95 17.60 -10.29
C LYS A 310 14.62 18.96 -10.23
N ASN A 311 14.05 19.90 -9.48
CA ASN A 311 14.56 21.26 -9.32
C ASN A 311 15.37 21.45 -8.03
N SER A 312 15.49 20.41 -7.19
CA SER A 312 16.29 20.45 -5.98
C SER A 312 17.79 20.28 -6.28
N PRO A 313 18.68 21.01 -5.60
CA PRO A 313 20.12 20.77 -5.69
C PRO A 313 20.53 19.38 -5.13
N ASN A 314 19.73 18.84 -4.24
CA ASN A 314 19.85 17.48 -3.71
C ASN A 314 18.92 16.57 -4.51
N SER A 315 19.25 15.31 -4.64
CA SER A 315 18.44 14.35 -5.41
C SER A 315 17.95 13.21 -4.51
N PRO A 316 17.20 13.50 -3.40
CA PRO A 316 16.63 12.44 -2.59
C PRO A 316 15.61 11.66 -3.42
N ILE A 317 15.44 10.38 -3.09
CA ILE A 317 14.39 9.57 -3.71
C ILE A 317 13.06 9.80 -3.01
N ALA A 318 11.95 9.70 -3.77
CA ALA A 318 10.60 9.87 -3.22
C ALA A 318 10.05 8.54 -2.69
N TRP A 319 9.48 8.56 -1.47
CA TRP A 319 8.67 7.48 -0.91
C TRP A 319 7.30 8.00 -0.49
N VAL A 320 6.28 7.14 -0.62
CA VAL A 320 5.07 7.28 0.18
C VAL A 320 5.32 6.56 1.49
N GLY A 321 5.56 7.33 2.55
CA GLY A 321 5.89 6.82 3.88
C GLY A 321 4.69 6.28 4.64
N GLU A 322 3.49 6.81 4.31
CA GLU A 322 2.24 6.35 4.89
C GLU A 322 1.06 6.65 3.97
N ALA A 323 0.18 5.67 3.74
CA ALA A 323 -1.02 5.89 2.96
C ALA A 323 -2.15 4.92 3.39
N GLY A 324 -3.21 5.48 3.96
CA GLY A 324 -4.39 4.75 4.40
C GLY A 324 -5.65 5.07 3.60
N GLY A 325 -5.57 6.01 2.66
CA GLY A 325 -6.69 6.49 1.85
C GLY A 325 -7.73 7.28 2.64
N ALA A 326 -8.35 6.68 3.65
CA ALA A 326 -9.28 7.36 4.57
C ALA A 326 -8.64 7.48 5.97
N TYR A 327 -8.56 8.71 6.50
CA TYR A 327 -7.92 8.97 7.79
C TYR A 327 -8.82 8.66 9.00
N ASN A 328 -8.24 8.73 10.22
CA ASN A 328 -8.85 8.36 11.49
C ASN A 328 -9.36 6.91 11.46
N SER A 329 -8.39 5.99 11.37
CA SER A 329 -8.58 4.52 11.43
C SER A 329 -9.39 3.90 10.27
N GLY A 330 -9.67 4.65 9.20
CA GLY A 330 -10.44 4.14 8.06
C GLY A 330 -11.90 3.83 8.37
N ARG A 331 -12.53 2.98 7.55
CA ARG A 331 -13.95 2.54 7.70
C ARG A 331 -14.06 1.03 7.60
N ASN A 332 -14.66 0.41 8.60
CA ASN A 332 -14.92 -1.03 8.58
C ASN A 332 -15.79 -1.44 7.38
N LEU A 333 -15.49 -2.59 6.79
CA LEU A 333 -16.11 -3.13 5.57
C LEU A 333 -16.01 -2.22 4.33
N VAL A 334 -15.10 -1.23 4.36
CA VAL A 334 -14.71 -0.45 3.19
C VAL A 334 -13.19 -0.50 3.04
N THR A 335 -12.44 0.06 4.00
CA THR A 335 -10.98 0.17 3.91
C THR A 335 -10.23 -1.12 4.28
N ASN A 336 -10.93 -2.13 4.76
CA ASN A 336 -10.47 -3.50 5.01
C ASN A 336 -11.22 -4.55 4.16
N ALA A 337 -11.89 -4.12 3.09
CA ALA A 337 -12.71 -4.98 2.23
C ALA A 337 -12.23 -4.93 0.78
N PHE A 338 -12.80 -5.78 -0.09
CA PHE A 338 -12.37 -5.93 -1.48
C PHE A 338 -12.37 -4.62 -2.28
N VAL A 339 -13.36 -3.76 -2.07
CA VAL A 339 -13.47 -2.47 -2.79
C VAL A 339 -12.22 -1.61 -2.61
N PHE A 340 -11.53 -1.73 -1.48
CA PHE A 340 -10.34 -0.92 -1.22
C PHE A 340 -9.13 -1.35 -2.06
N SER A 341 -9.11 -2.60 -2.54
CA SER A 341 -8.08 -3.08 -3.46
C SER A 341 -8.05 -2.30 -4.79
N PHE A 342 -9.17 -1.73 -5.21
CA PHE A 342 -9.22 -0.84 -6.38
C PHE A 342 -8.39 0.43 -6.14
N TRP A 343 -8.63 1.11 -5.02
CA TRP A 343 -7.86 2.28 -4.62
C TRP A 343 -6.38 1.94 -4.43
N TYR A 344 -6.09 0.88 -3.67
CA TYR A 344 -4.72 0.55 -3.33
C TYR A 344 -3.87 0.21 -4.56
N LEU A 345 -4.37 -0.64 -5.45
CA LEU A 345 -3.64 -1.01 -6.67
C LEU A 345 -3.52 0.15 -7.65
N ASP A 346 -4.51 1.03 -7.73
CA ASP A 346 -4.45 2.26 -8.52
C ASP A 346 -3.36 3.20 -7.99
N GLN A 347 -3.28 3.36 -6.66
CA GLN A 347 -2.22 4.14 -6.00
C GLN A 347 -0.83 3.57 -6.28
N LEU A 348 -0.64 2.24 -6.19
CA LEU A 348 0.64 1.60 -6.52
C LEU A 348 1.03 1.84 -7.97
N GLY A 349 0.08 1.73 -8.89
CA GLY A 349 0.27 2.00 -10.31
C GLY A 349 0.67 3.44 -10.58
N MET A 350 -0.04 4.38 -9.99
CA MET A 350 0.23 5.81 -10.11
C MET A 350 1.59 6.18 -9.51
N ALA A 351 1.86 5.78 -8.26
CA ALA A 351 3.13 6.05 -7.59
C ALA A 351 4.34 5.55 -8.39
N SER A 352 4.25 4.32 -8.93
CA SER A 352 5.31 3.75 -9.76
C SER A 352 5.54 4.52 -11.07
N ALA A 353 4.47 5.05 -11.67
CA ALA A 353 4.54 5.86 -12.89
C ALA A 353 5.22 7.22 -12.66
N PHE A 354 5.15 7.76 -11.45
CA PHE A 354 5.82 9.00 -11.03
C PHE A 354 7.19 8.76 -10.36
N ASP A 355 7.77 7.58 -10.53
CA ASP A 355 9.12 7.23 -10.04
C ASP A 355 9.26 7.18 -8.50
N THR A 356 8.17 6.99 -7.78
CA THR A 356 8.18 6.70 -6.34
C THR A 356 8.83 5.33 -6.09
N LYS A 357 9.78 5.27 -5.15
CA LYS A 357 10.60 4.07 -4.95
C LYS A 357 9.98 3.06 -4.00
N THR A 358 9.20 3.51 -3.02
CA THR A 358 8.57 2.69 -1.98
C THR A 358 7.20 3.24 -1.65
N TYR A 359 6.24 2.37 -1.33
CA TYR A 359 4.88 2.75 -0.94
C TYR A 359 4.46 1.99 0.31
N CYS A 360 4.36 2.70 1.45
CA CYS A 360 3.99 2.13 2.75
C CYS A 360 2.49 2.27 2.99
N ARG A 361 1.81 1.14 3.00
CA ARG A 361 0.37 1.04 3.27
C ARG A 361 0.10 1.16 4.77
N GLN A 362 -0.73 2.10 5.17
CA GLN A 362 -1.30 2.20 6.50
C GLN A 362 -2.52 1.29 6.57
N SER A 363 -2.44 0.16 7.28
CA SER A 363 -1.36 -0.38 8.10
C SER A 363 -1.11 -1.86 7.77
N LEU A 364 -0.05 -2.45 8.29
CA LEU A 364 0.11 -3.91 8.25
C LEU A 364 -0.98 -4.59 9.08
N ILE A 365 -1.23 -4.09 10.29
CA ILE A 365 -2.30 -4.50 11.21
C ILE A 365 -2.72 -3.30 12.05
N GLY A 366 -3.97 -3.24 12.47
CA GLY A 366 -4.53 -2.14 13.26
C GLY A 366 -5.34 -1.13 12.44
N GLY A 367 -6.32 -0.52 13.06
CA GLY A 367 -7.34 0.28 12.39
C GLY A 367 -8.25 -0.56 11.50
N ASN A 368 -9.22 0.10 10.86
CA ASN A 368 -10.09 -0.52 9.86
C ASN A 368 -9.49 -0.55 8.46
N TYR A 369 -8.20 -0.27 8.30
CA TYR A 369 -7.47 -0.30 7.02
C TYR A 369 -6.28 -1.26 7.02
N GLY A 370 -6.15 -2.11 8.04
CA GLY A 370 -5.06 -3.09 8.14
C GLY A 370 -5.05 -4.07 6.96
N LEU A 371 -3.85 -4.40 6.46
CA LEU A 371 -3.67 -5.50 5.53
C LEU A 371 -4.06 -6.84 6.18
N LEU A 372 -3.92 -6.93 7.49
CA LEU A 372 -4.35 -8.06 8.31
C LEU A 372 -5.50 -7.62 9.22
N ASN A 373 -6.41 -8.53 9.50
CA ASN A 373 -7.47 -8.34 10.48
C ASN A 373 -6.88 -8.22 11.88
N THR A 374 -7.26 -7.19 12.62
CA THR A 374 -6.65 -6.82 13.90
C THR A 374 -6.78 -7.91 14.96
N THR A 375 -7.89 -8.65 14.98
CA THR A 375 -8.17 -9.69 15.99
C THR A 375 -7.68 -11.06 15.57
N THR A 376 -7.90 -11.44 14.29
CA THR A 376 -7.63 -12.80 13.80
C THR A 376 -6.28 -12.95 13.09
N PHE A 377 -5.61 -11.84 12.75
CA PHE A 377 -4.42 -11.78 11.90
C PHE A 377 -4.63 -12.31 10.46
N VAL A 378 -5.82 -12.75 10.12
CA VAL A 378 -6.12 -13.26 8.77
C VAL A 378 -5.99 -12.12 7.75
N PRO A 379 -5.34 -12.37 6.59
CA PRO A 379 -5.19 -11.36 5.56
C PRO A 379 -6.52 -10.85 5.01
N ASN A 380 -6.66 -9.52 4.95
CA ASN A 380 -7.71 -8.82 4.22
C ASN A 380 -7.40 -8.79 2.71
N PRO A 381 -8.35 -8.42 1.83
CA PRO A 381 -8.16 -8.40 0.38
C PRO A 381 -6.92 -7.64 -0.10
N ASP A 382 -6.62 -6.47 0.47
CA ASP A 382 -5.46 -5.65 0.10
C ASP A 382 -4.12 -6.35 0.30
N TYR A 383 -4.03 -7.25 1.27
CA TYR A 383 -2.83 -8.06 1.48
C TYR A 383 -2.50 -8.91 0.26
N TYR A 384 -3.50 -9.59 -0.30
CA TYR A 384 -3.31 -10.43 -1.49
C TYR A 384 -3.04 -9.60 -2.74
N SER A 385 -3.66 -8.43 -2.85
CA SER A 385 -3.39 -7.44 -3.90
C SER A 385 -1.92 -6.98 -3.86
N ALA A 386 -1.42 -6.64 -2.67
CA ALA A 386 -0.02 -6.28 -2.45
C ALA A 386 0.94 -7.43 -2.76
N LEU A 387 0.59 -8.66 -2.36
CA LEU A 387 1.43 -9.84 -2.56
C LEU A 387 1.54 -10.20 -4.04
N LEU A 388 0.44 -10.12 -4.82
CA LEU A 388 0.47 -10.30 -6.28
C LEU A 388 1.31 -9.21 -6.94
N TRP A 389 1.12 -7.94 -6.57
CA TRP A 389 1.97 -6.85 -7.05
C TRP A 389 3.44 -7.18 -6.80
N HIS A 390 3.79 -7.51 -5.56
CA HIS A 390 5.17 -7.81 -5.16
C HIS A 390 5.77 -8.97 -5.94
N ARG A 391 4.99 -10.00 -6.28
CA ARG A 391 5.45 -11.19 -7.00
C ARG A 391 5.56 -10.99 -8.50
N LEU A 392 4.72 -10.15 -9.11
CA LEU A 392 4.55 -10.08 -10.56
C LEU A 392 5.10 -8.80 -11.18
N MET A 393 4.92 -7.64 -10.51
CA MET A 393 5.34 -6.34 -11.04
C MET A 393 6.84 -6.13 -10.78
N GLY A 394 7.62 -6.04 -11.85
CA GLY A 394 9.04 -5.73 -11.74
C GLY A 394 9.28 -4.25 -11.50
N ARG A 395 10.54 -3.88 -11.28
CA ARG A 395 10.93 -2.53 -10.87
C ARG A 395 10.59 -1.43 -11.89
N LYS A 396 10.59 -1.73 -13.18
CA LYS A 396 10.50 -0.73 -14.23
C LYS A 396 9.05 -0.56 -14.69
N ALA A 397 8.44 0.59 -14.37
CA ALA A 397 7.12 1.00 -14.82
C ALA A 397 7.16 1.45 -16.29
N LEU A 398 6.16 1.07 -17.07
CA LEU A 398 6.02 1.37 -18.49
C LEU A 398 4.83 2.33 -18.71
N LEU A 399 4.99 3.30 -19.63
CA LEU A 399 3.87 4.14 -20.00
C LEU A 399 2.76 3.29 -20.60
N THR A 400 1.59 3.37 -19.98
CA THR A 400 0.42 2.54 -20.31
C THR A 400 -0.81 3.43 -20.47
N SER A 401 -1.64 3.14 -21.47
CA SER A 401 -2.93 3.79 -21.64
C SER A 401 -3.97 2.80 -22.19
N PHE A 402 -5.24 3.05 -21.91
CA PHE A 402 -6.36 2.27 -22.40
C PHE A 402 -7.26 3.13 -23.31
N SER A 403 -7.64 2.62 -24.47
CA SER A 403 -8.45 3.38 -25.45
C SER A 403 -9.96 3.26 -25.26
N GLY A 404 -10.42 2.54 -24.24
CA GLY A 404 -11.85 2.30 -23.96
C GLY A 404 -12.42 3.27 -22.92
N THR A 405 -13.20 2.72 -22.01
CA THR A 405 -13.85 3.48 -20.92
C THR A 405 -12.82 3.93 -19.87
N LYS A 406 -13.03 5.10 -19.26
CA LYS A 406 -12.27 5.59 -18.11
C LYS A 406 -12.40 4.69 -16.87
N LYS A 407 -13.45 3.86 -16.79
CA LYS A 407 -13.67 2.89 -15.70
C LYS A 407 -12.61 1.78 -15.66
N ILE A 408 -11.78 1.63 -16.69
CA ILE A 408 -10.62 0.74 -16.68
C ILE A 408 -9.38 1.53 -16.30
N ARG A 409 -8.73 1.10 -15.20
CA ARG A 409 -7.37 1.52 -14.83
C ARG A 409 -6.38 0.49 -15.37
N SER A 410 -5.26 0.93 -15.93
CA SER A 410 -4.27 0.00 -16.50
C SER A 410 -2.84 0.45 -16.25
N TYR A 411 -2.01 -0.47 -15.76
CA TYR A 411 -0.61 -0.26 -15.44
C TYR A 411 0.23 -1.42 -15.93
N ALA A 412 1.38 -1.15 -16.51
CA ALA A 412 2.28 -2.20 -16.97
C ALA A 412 3.69 -1.99 -16.44
N HIS A 413 4.33 -3.09 -16.05
CA HIS A 413 5.73 -3.14 -15.65
C HIS A 413 6.48 -4.18 -16.46
N CYS A 414 7.79 -4.05 -16.56
CA CYS A 414 8.62 -5.20 -16.84
C CYS A 414 8.33 -6.28 -15.79
N ALA A 415 8.24 -7.54 -16.18
CA ALA A 415 7.94 -8.62 -15.25
C ALA A 415 9.06 -8.82 -14.24
N LYS A 416 8.72 -9.29 -13.02
CA LYS A 416 9.71 -9.45 -11.94
C LYS A 416 10.65 -10.63 -12.16
N HIS A 417 10.15 -11.76 -12.69
CA HIS A 417 10.87 -13.02 -12.79
C HIS A 417 11.07 -13.53 -14.23
N SER A 418 10.74 -12.70 -15.24
CA SER A 418 10.97 -13.02 -16.64
C SER A 418 11.44 -11.80 -17.42
N GLN A 419 11.84 -11.97 -18.69
CA GLN A 419 12.13 -10.85 -19.58
C GLN A 419 10.85 -10.21 -20.18
N GLY A 420 9.69 -10.69 -19.75
CA GLY A 420 8.39 -10.25 -20.22
C GLY A 420 7.87 -8.99 -19.54
N ILE A 421 6.55 -8.87 -19.58
CA ILE A 421 5.83 -7.79 -18.91
C ILE A 421 4.71 -8.35 -18.05
N THR A 422 4.31 -7.59 -17.05
CA THR A 422 3.06 -7.78 -16.30
C THR A 422 2.16 -6.58 -16.50
N LEU A 423 0.90 -6.84 -16.83
CA LEU A 423 -0.17 -5.85 -16.96
C LEU A 423 -1.13 -6.01 -15.79
N LEU A 424 -1.42 -4.93 -15.10
CA LEU A 424 -2.53 -4.80 -14.15
C LEU A 424 -3.68 -4.08 -14.83
N MET A 425 -4.89 -4.61 -14.70
CA MET A 425 -6.14 -3.97 -15.10
C MET A 425 -7.14 -4.01 -13.96
N ILE A 426 -7.80 -2.88 -13.71
CA ILE A 426 -8.83 -2.71 -12.69
C ILE A 426 -10.10 -2.25 -13.37
N ASN A 427 -11.19 -2.99 -13.23
CA ASN A 427 -12.50 -2.62 -13.77
C ASN A 427 -13.39 -2.07 -12.66
N LEU A 428 -13.62 -0.76 -12.69
CA LEU A 428 -14.48 -0.02 -11.74
C LEU A 428 -15.96 0.03 -12.17
N ASP A 429 -16.32 -0.64 -13.26
CA ASP A 429 -17.70 -0.70 -13.74
C ASP A 429 -18.43 -1.90 -13.15
N ASN A 430 -19.71 -1.72 -12.81
CA ASN A 430 -20.53 -2.73 -12.15
C ASN A 430 -21.24 -3.71 -13.08
N SER A 431 -21.27 -3.44 -14.38
CA SER A 431 -22.10 -4.18 -15.34
C SER A 431 -21.38 -4.55 -16.62
N THR A 432 -20.27 -3.85 -16.93
CA THR A 432 -19.57 -3.96 -18.20
C THR A 432 -18.37 -4.88 -18.11
N THR A 433 -18.37 -5.97 -18.87
CA THR A 433 -17.19 -6.78 -19.13
C THR A 433 -16.33 -6.08 -20.19
N VAL A 434 -15.02 -6.00 -19.97
CA VAL A 434 -14.11 -5.39 -20.94
C VAL A 434 -13.26 -6.48 -21.59
N GLU A 435 -13.32 -6.57 -22.93
CA GLU A 435 -12.41 -7.36 -23.75
C GLU A 435 -11.36 -6.48 -24.39
N THR A 436 -10.10 -6.77 -24.17
CA THR A 436 -9.02 -5.91 -24.65
C THR A 436 -7.92 -6.67 -25.37
N LYS A 437 -7.22 -5.95 -26.22
CA LYS A 437 -6.01 -6.40 -26.91
C LYS A 437 -4.83 -5.57 -26.44
N LEU A 438 -3.66 -6.18 -26.37
CA LEU A 438 -2.41 -5.52 -26.03
C LEU A 438 -1.71 -5.03 -27.29
N ALA A 439 -1.33 -3.77 -27.32
CA ALA A 439 -0.60 -3.15 -28.41
C ALA A 439 0.67 -2.45 -27.89
N PHE A 440 1.72 -2.43 -28.72
CA PHE A 440 3.01 -1.82 -28.37
C PHE A 440 3.42 -0.78 -29.39
N ASN A 441 3.94 0.37 -28.92
CA ASN A 441 4.62 1.32 -29.77
C ASN A 441 5.99 0.76 -30.18
N ARG A 442 6.14 0.36 -31.44
CA ARG A 442 7.44 -0.05 -31.97
C ARG A 442 8.23 1.14 -32.47
N THR A 443 9.48 1.28 -32.04
CA THR A 443 10.48 2.08 -32.76
C THR A 443 10.76 1.42 -34.10
N ARG A 444 10.48 2.11 -35.21
CA ARG A 444 11.06 1.77 -36.50
C ARG A 444 12.58 1.88 -36.35
N THR A 445 13.31 0.82 -36.56
CA THR A 445 14.73 0.89 -36.95
C THR A 445 14.78 1.75 -38.23
N LEU A 446 15.43 2.92 -38.14
CA LEU A 446 15.62 3.83 -39.24
C LEU A 446 16.43 3.13 -40.33
N ARG A 447 15.77 2.63 -41.38
CA ARG A 447 16.33 2.64 -42.71
C ARG A 447 15.85 3.93 -43.37
N HIS A 448 16.79 4.84 -43.62
CA HIS A 448 16.54 6.04 -44.39
C HIS A 448 15.83 5.72 -45.72
N LYS A 449 14.62 6.21 -45.89
CA LYS A 449 14.07 6.70 -47.15
C LYS A 449 12.86 7.60 -46.87
N HIS A 450 12.91 8.78 -47.43
CA HIS A 450 11.87 9.80 -47.43
C HIS A 450 10.50 9.27 -47.84
N LYS A 451 9.46 9.63 -47.12
CA LYS A 451 8.16 10.19 -47.49
C LYS A 451 6.99 9.69 -46.61
N SER A 452 6.20 10.69 -46.21
CA SER A 452 4.77 10.70 -45.90
C SER A 452 4.30 10.10 -44.55
N HIS A 453 3.67 10.99 -43.80
CA HIS A 453 2.95 10.74 -42.56
C HIS A 453 1.79 9.76 -42.76
N SER A 454 1.79 8.68 -42.01
CA SER A 454 0.59 7.90 -41.66
C SER A 454 0.92 7.06 -40.42
N HIS A 455 0.29 7.37 -39.29
CA HIS A 455 0.32 6.53 -38.10
C HIS A 455 -0.48 5.27 -38.37
N LYS A 456 0.20 4.20 -38.77
CA LYS A 456 -0.38 2.84 -38.80
C LYS A 456 0.13 2.04 -37.61
N THR A 457 -0.71 1.86 -36.60
CA THR A 457 -0.59 0.80 -35.60
C THR A 457 -0.66 -0.55 -36.30
N LYS A 458 0.40 -1.34 -36.23
CA LYS A 458 0.35 -2.73 -36.70
C LYS A 458 0.12 -3.67 -35.52
N PRO A 459 -0.74 -4.69 -35.67
CA PRO A 459 -0.90 -5.73 -34.65
C PRO A 459 0.39 -6.54 -34.48
N ILE A 460 0.54 -7.16 -33.32
CA ILE A 460 1.69 -7.92 -32.87
C ILE A 460 2.03 -9.02 -33.88
N GLN A 461 3.22 -8.98 -34.49
CA GLN A 461 3.88 -10.19 -34.97
C GLN A 461 4.74 -10.74 -33.83
N LEU A 462 4.24 -11.77 -33.18
CA LEU A 462 5.00 -12.59 -32.26
C LEU A 462 6.23 -13.16 -33.00
N LEU A 463 7.40 -13.06 -32.40
CA LEU A 463 8.61 -13.70 -32.93
C LEU A 463 8.34 -15.22 -33.07
N GLN A 464 8.09 -15.66 -34.28
CA GLN A 464 7.99 -17.10 -34.59
C GLN A 464 9.38 -17.72 -34.52
N GLY A 465 9.78 -18.17 -33.32
CA GLY A 465 10.80 -19.19 -33.17
C GLY A 465 10.23 -20.53 -33.67
N LYS A 466 10.99 -21.27 -34.44
CA LYS A 466 10.62 -22.60 -34.99
C LYS A 466 10.35 -23.62 -33.87
N LYS A 467 9.14 -23.60 -33.34
CA LYS A 467 8.32 -24.65 -32.73
C LYS A 467 7.02 -23.96 -32.29
N LYS A 468 5.86 -24.47 -32.78
CA LYS A 468 4.54 -24.10 -32.29
C LYS A 468 4.36 -24.59 -30.83
N SER A 469 5.10 -24.04 -29.88
CA SER A 469 4.67 -24.08 -28.50
C SER A 469 3.52 -23.06 -28.40
N ARG A 470 2.36 -23.46 -27.92
CA ARG A 470 1.28 -22.52 -27.58
C ARG A 470 1.87 -21.48 -26.64
N MET A 471 2.00 -20.23 -27.12
CA MET A 471 2.45 -19.12 -26.24
C MET A 471 1.32 -18.83 -25.28
N THR A 472 1.52 -19.09 -24.00
CA THR A 472 0.57 -18.83 -22.93
C THR A 472 0.96 -17.57 -22.17
N ARG A 473 -0.04 -16.91 -21.62
CA ARG A 473 0.10 -15.91 -20.55
C ARG A 473 -0.50 -16.47 -19.27
N GLU A 474 -0.09 -15.93 -18.16
CA GLU A 474 -0.59 -16.25 -16.83
C GLU A 474 -1.57 -15.16 -16.39
N GLU A 475 -2.78 -15.54 -16.01
CA GLU A 475 -3.81 -14.62 -15.54
C GLU A 475 -4.19 -14.92 -14.09
N TYR A 476 -4.34 -13.82 -13.31
CA TYR A 476 -4.71 -13.82 -11.92
C TYR A 476 -5.92 -12.89 -11.75
N HIS A 477 -7.12 -13.47 -11.76
CA HIS A 477 -8.37 -12.74 -11.63
C HIS A 477 -8.78 -12.66 -10.17
N LEU A 478 -8.85 -11.43 -9.63
CA LEU A 478 -9.30 -11.15 -8.28
C LEU A 478 -10.73 -10.65 -8.29
N THR A 479 -11.59 -11.27 -7.50
CA THR A 479 -13.00 -10.89 -7.33
C THR A 479 -13.41 -10.93 -5.87
N ALA A 480 -14.44 -10.15 -5.51
CA ALA A 480 -15.06 -10.22 -4.20
C ALA A 480 -15.85 -11.52 -4.05
N LYS A 481 -15.85 -12.12 -2.87
CA LYS A 481 -16.75 -13.25 -2.57
C LYS A 481 -18.21 -12.81 -2.78
N ASP A 482 -18.97 -13.63 -3.51
CA ASP A 482 -20.38 -13.41 -3.84
C ASP A 482 -20.66 -12.07 -4.55
N GLY A 483 -19.64 -11.47 -5.20
CA GLY A 483 -19.75 -10.16 -5.85
C GLY A 483 -19.91 -8.98 -4.88
N ASN A 484 -19.83 -9.22 -3.57
CA ASN A 484 -20.00 -8.20 -2.55
C ASN A 484 -18.72 -7.39 -2.33
N LEU A 485 -18.69 -6.15 -2.78
CA LEU A 485 -17.54 -5.24 -2.64
C LEU A 485 -17.11 -4.99 -1.19
N HIS A 486 -18.02 -5.15 -0.22
CA HIS A 486 -17.76 -5.02 1.22
C HIS A 486 -17.23 -6.32 1.85
N SER A 487 -17.00 -7.37 1.06
CA SER A 487 -16.46 -8.63 1.56
C SER A 487 -15.00 -8.49 1.97
N GLN A 488 -14.66 -9.00 3.15
CA GLN A 488 -13.26 -9.19 3.57
C GLN A 488 -12.64 -10.48 3.00
N VAL A 489 -13.38 -11.20 2.17
CA VAL A 489 -12.92 -12.42 1.50
C VAL A 489 -12.76 -12.15 0.01
N MET A 490 -11.56 -12.43 -0.49
CA MET A 490 -11.18 -12.30 -1.91
C MET A 490 -11.06 -13.69 -2.55
N LEU A 491 -11.42 -13.79 -3.82
CA LEU A 491 -11.18 -14.97 -4.63
C LEU A 491 -10.08 -14.70 -5.67
N LEU A 492 -9.26 -15.71 -5.91
CA LEU A 492 -8.30 -15.75 -7.00
C LEU A 492 -8.73 -16.86 -7.98
N ASN A 493 -9.02 -16.50 -9.22
CA ASN A 493 -9.48 -17.44 -10.26
C ASN A 493 -10.68 -18.29 -9.77
N GLY A 494 -11.60 -17.69 -8.99
CA GLY A 494 -12.76 -18.34 -8.42
C GLY A 494 -12.52 -19.10 -7.10
N ASN A 495 -11.27 -19.24 -6.65
CA ASN A 495 -10.92 -19.94 -5.42
C ASN A 495 -10.75 -18.94 -4.26
N VAL A 496 -11.33 -19.23 -3.09
CA VAL A 496 -11.22 -18.40 -1.89
C VAL A 496 -9.77 -18.36 -1.42
N LEU A 497 -9.24 -17.15 -1.20
CA LEU A 497 -7.96 -16.94 -0.58
C LEU A 497 -8.12 -16.88 0.95
N THR A 498 -7.58 -17.85 1.64
CA THR A 498 -7.55 -17.90 3.11
C THR A 498 -6.32 -18.65 3.60
N VAL A 499 -5.88 -18.36 4.81
CA VAL A 499 -4.80 -19.10 5.45
C VAL A 499 -5.28 -20.51 5.87
N ASN A 500 -4.38 -21.48 5.86
CA ASN A 500 -4.69 -22.80 6.39
C ASN A 500 -4.62 -22.83 7.92
N SER A 501 -4.92 -23.99 8.53
CA SER A 501 -4.93 -24.18 10.00
C SER A 501 -3.57 -23.92 10.68
N SER A 502 -2.47 -23.97 9.92
CA SER A 502 -1.11 -23.64 10.40
C SER A 502 -0.72 -22.19 10.12
N GLY A 503 -1.64 -21.35 9.63
CA GLY A 503 -1.41 -19.94 9.33
C GLY A 503 -0.57 -19.67 8.05
N HIS A 504 -0.43 -20.66 7.15
CA HIS A 504 0.29 -20.44 5.90
C HIS A 504 -0.56 -19.70 4.88
N ILE A 505 0.08 -18.75 4.20
CA ILE A 505 -0.53 -18.01 3.09
C ILE A 505 -0.76 -18.98 1.92
N PRO A 506 -1.95 -18.96 1.28
CA PRO A 506 -2.26 -19.86 0.17
C PRO A 506 -1.34 -19.58 -1.04
N PRO A 507 -1.08 -20.58 -1.89
CA PRO A 507 -0.42 -20.35 -3.16
C PRO A 507 -1.28 -19.46 -4.05
N LEU A 508 -0.64 -18.54 -4.77
CA LEU A 508 -1.31 -17.68 -5.74
C LEU A 508 -1.05 -18.24 -7.14
N GLU A 509 -1.91 -19.19 -7.54
CA GLU A 509 -1.74 -19.93 -8.79
C GLU A 509 -2.42 -19.20 -9.97
N PRO A 510 -1.73 -19.07 -11.11
CA PRO A 510 -2.30 -18.48 -12.31
C PRO A 510 -3.27 -19.41 -13.03
N GLN A 511 -4.12 -18.82 -13.84
CA GLN A 511 -4.80 -19.47 -14.93
C GLN A 511 -3.98 -19.29 -16.22
N TYR A 512 -3.70 -20.39 -16.94
CA TYR A 512 -2.93 -20.32 -18.18
C TYR A 512 -3.88 -20.12 -19.37
N VAL A 513 -3.72 -19.00 -20.08
CA VAL A 513 -4.55 -18.61 -21.22
C VAL A 513 -3.67 -18.48 -22.46
N ASN A 514 -4.22 -18.83 -23.63
CA ASN A 514 -3.49 -18.62 -24.89
C ASN A 514 -3.27 -17.12 -25.13
N SER A 515 -2.03 -16.73 -25.42
CA SER A 515 -1.68 -15.30 -25.61
C SER A 515 -2.37 -14.62 -26.80
N SER A 516 -2.99 -15.40 -27.71
CA SER A 516 -3.78 -14.88 -28.83
C SER A 516 -5.23 -14.55 -28.46
N GLU A 517 -5.73 -15.05 -27.32
CA GLU A 517 -7.08 -14.76 -26.86
C GLU A 517 -7.19 -13.34 -26.33
N PRO A 518 -8.37 -12.68 -26.41
CA PRO A 518 -8.60 -11.40 -25.77
C PRO A 518 -8.31 -11.47 -24.26
N ILE A 519 -7.89 -10.35 -23.68
CA ILE A 519 -7.81 -10.18 -22.23
C ILE A 519 -9.19 -9.75 -21.75
N THR A 520 -9.82 -10.53 -20.87
CA THR A 520 -11.18 -10.26 -20.37
C THR A 520 -11.13 -9.81 -18.93
N VAL A 521 -11.75 -8.67 -18.61
CA VAL A 521 -11.86 -8.12 -17.25
C VAL A 521 -13.32 -7.96 -16.90
N ALA A 522 -13.80 -8.80 -15.98
CA ALA A 522 -15.19 -8.81 -15.53
C ALA A 522 -15.56 -7.50 -14.79
N PRO A 523 -16.86 -7.18 -14.63
CA PRO A 523 -17.31 -6.10 -13.77
C PRO A 523 -16.72 -6.21 -12.36
N PHE A 524 -16.38 -5.08 -11.74
CA PHE A 524 -15.83 -5.02 -10.39
C PHE A 524 -14.75 -6.06 -10.09
N SER A 525 -13.79 -6.18 -10.99
CA SER A 525 -12.69 -7.16 -10.84
C SER A 525 -11.31 -6.54 -11.13
N ILE A 526 -10.29 -7.27 -10.71
CA ILE A 526 -8.90 -6.93 -10.92
C ILE A 526 -8.23 -8.09 -11.66
N LEU A 527 -7.39 -7.77 -12.61
CA LEU A 527 -6.62 -8.75 -13.37
C LEU A 527 -5.14 -8.39 -13.38
N PHE A 528 -4.29 -9.32 -12.95
CA PHE A 528 -2.88 -9.31 -13.33
C PHE A 528 -2.67 -10.31 -14.47
N ALA A 529 -2.08 -9.85 -15.56
CA ALA A 529 -1.75 -10.68 -16.72
C ALA A 529 -0.24 -10.63 -16.98
N HIS A 530 0.45 -11.75 -16.78
CA HIS A 530 1.88 -11.88 -17.02
C HIS A 530 2.14 -12.51 -18.39
N PHE A 531 2.94 -11.81 -19.19
CA PHE A 531 3.34 -12.21 -20.56
C PHE A 531 4.83 -12.52 -20.58
N PRO A 532 5.26 -13.74 -20.24
CA PRO A 532 6.68 -14.09 -20.09
C PRO A 532 7.48 -13.94 -21.38
N ASN A 533 6.81 -14.07 -22.55
CA ASN A 533 7.43 -14.09 -23.86
C ASN A 533 7.37 -12.75 -24.63
N VAL A 534 6.82 -11.69 -24.02
CA VAL A 534 6.75 -10.35 -24.61
C VAL A 534 7.96 -9.54 -24.16
N VAL A 535 9.03 -9.62 -24.93
CA VAL A 535 10.29 -8.91 -24.61
C VAL A 535 10.27 -7.52 -25.23
N LEU A 536 10.25 -6.48 -24.38
CA LEU A 536 10.32 -5.08 -24.79
C LEU A 536 11.74 -4.53 -24.62
N HIS A 537 12.11 -3.52 -25.43
CA HIS A 537 13.42 -2.87 -25.29
C HIS A 537 13.60 -2.25 -23.89
N ALA A 538 12.54 -1.65 -23.37
CA ALA A 538 12.55 -1.08 -22.01
C ALA A 538 12.87 -2.10 -20.92
N CYS A 539 12.61 -3.40 -21.13
CA CYS A 539 12.76 -4.47 -20.11
C CYS A 539 14.08 -5.27 -20.24
N ARG A 540 14.96 -4.87 -21.15
CA ARG A 540 16.29 -5.44 -21.32
C ARG A 540 17.34 -4.83 -20.40
#